data_a1bcdb0687f31b7df32ad9266d7ce2bc
#
_entry.id   a1bcdb0687f31b7df32ad9266d7ce2bc
#
_cell.length_a   1.000
_cell.length_b   1.000
_cell.length_c   1.000
_cell.angle_alpha   90.00
_cell.angle_beta   90.00
_cell.angle_gamma   90.00
#
_symmetry.space_group_name_H-M   'P 1'
#
loop_
_entity.id
_entity.type
_entity.pdbx_description
1 polymer ?
#
loop_
_entity_poly.entity_id
_entity_poly.type
_entity_poly.pdbx_seq_one_letter_code
_entity_poly.pdbx_strand_id
1 'polypeptide(L)'
;MNYQNLFKIAIRAIAANKMRSFLTALGIIIGIAAVITMLAIGQGSKASIKANIAEMGSNMIMISPGADMRGGVRQDASSMETLKQADYQSIKDECNYISAISPTVNSSGQWIYGNNNTQSSIYGVNQDYLSIRQLKVADGEMFTDTDIKAASKVCILGQTVVNYLFPDGSDPIGKVVRFNSIPFRVIGVLKKKGYNSMGMDQDDLVLAPYTTVMKRIMAQTYLGGIVCSAITEEASQPAQDQITEILRRNHKLKDATDTTEADEDDFNIRSQEEISSMMNSTMSTITILLGSVAGISLLVGGIGIMNIMYVSVTERTREIGLRMSVGARGIDILNQFLIEAILLSVTGGIIGVILGVSLSLSLNYFFHIATQIEPWSIIMSFAVCSFTGVFFGWYPAKKAARLDPIEAIRYE
;
A
#
# COMPACT_ATOMS: atom_id res chain seq x y z
N MET A 1 36.83 31.88 -19.70
CA MET A 1 37.51 30.80 -18.92
C MET A 1 37.10 29.44 -19.46
N ASN A 2 38.02 28.45 -19.51
CA ASN A 2 37.71 27.12 -20.05
C ASN A 2 36.97 26.29 -19.00
N TYR A 3 35.79 25.75 -19.30
CA TYR A 3 34.95 24.97 -18.36
C TYR A 3 35.68 23.79 -17.72
N GLN A 4 36.64 23.17 -18.43
CA GLN A 4 37.46 22.07 -17.88
C GLN A 4 38.35 22.53 -16.70
N ASN A 5 38.85 23.77 -16.74
CA ASN A 5 39.65 24.31 -15.66
C ASN A 5 38.78 24.68 -14.43
N LEU A 6 37.58 25.20 -14.67
CA LEU A 6 36.60 25.45 -13.60
C LEU A 6 36.25 24.17 -12.82
N PHE A 7 36.02 23.06 -13.53
CA PHE A 7 35.73 21.78 -12.95
C PHE A 7 36.87 21.24 -12.08
N LYS A 8 38.15 21.35 -12.58
CA LYS A 8 39.31 20.93 -11.78
C LYS A 8 39.52 21.79 -10.54
N ILE A 9 39.27 23.07 -10.60
CA ILE A 9 39.36 23.98 -9.45
C ILE A 9 38.31 23.63 -8.41
N ALA A 10 37.06 23.35 -8.82
CA ALA A 10 35.96 22.98 -7.94
C ALA A 10 36.26 21.67 -7.22
N ILE A 11 36.75 20.62 -7.91
CA ILE A 11 37.13 19.35 -7.27
C ILE A 11 38.25 19.57 -6.25
N ARG A 12 39.28 20.37 -6.56
CA ARG A 12 40.35 20.67 -5.60
C ARG A 12 39.84 21.40 -4.38
N ALA A 13 38.91 22.33 -4.55
CA ALA A 13 38.28 23.07 -3.46
C ALA A 13 37.51 22.15 -2.50
N ILE A 14 36.74 21.22 -3.05
CA ILE A 14 36.00 20.21 -2.27
C ILE A 14 36.98 19.29 -1.51
N ALA A 15 38.08 18.87 -2.17
CA ALA A 15 39.08 18.00 -1.58
C ALA A 15 39.94 18.68 -0.49
N ALA A 16 40.05 20.00 -0.49
CA ALA A 16 40.82 20.74 0.52
C ALA A 16 40.19 20.72 1.90
N ASN A 17 38.84 20.70 1.99
CA ASN A 17 38.08 20.72 3.24
C ASN A 17 37.12 19.52 3.36
N LYS A 18 37.66 18.29 3.32
CA LYS A 18 36.91 17.04 3.23
C LYS A 18 35.78 16.91 4.27
N MET A 19 36.07 17.22 5.55
CA MET A 19 35.09 17.06 6.63
C MET A 19 33.90 18.03 6.48
N ARG A 20 34.17 19.27 6.11
CA ARG A 20 33.15 20.30 5.90
C ARG A 20 32.26 19.93 4.70
N SER A 21 32.88 19.54 3.59
CA SER A 21 32.18 19.11 2.38
C SER A 21 31.32 17.87 2.62
N PHE A 22 31.83 16.91 3.40
CA PHE A 22 31.09 15.69 3.78
C PHE A 22 29.85 16.02 4.63
N LEU A 23 30.00 16.82 5.69
CA LEU A 23 28.89 17.19 6.58
C LEU A 23 27.79 17.92 5.83
N THR A 24 28.14 18.72 4.83
CA THR A 24 27.14 19.42 4.00
C THR A 24 26.45 18.49 3.03
N ALA A 25 27.24 17.64 2.35
CA ALA A 25 26.68 16.65 1.44
C ALA A 25 25.78 15.65 2.18
N LEU A 26 26.05 15.41 3.48
CA LEU A 26 25.26 14.45 4.30
C LEU A 26 23.78 14.82 4.34
N GLY A 27 23.43 16.10 4.48
CA GLY A 27 22.02 16.54 4.47
C GLY A 27 21.34 16.24 3.12
N ILE A 28 22.05 16.43 2.00
CA ILE A 28 21.55 16.12 0.67
C ILE A 28 21.48 14.59 0.47
N ILE A 29 22.50 13.87 0.89
CA ILE A 29 22.56 12.41 0.81
C ILE A 29 21.36 11.79 1.53
N ILE A 30 21.10 12.19 2.78
CA ILE A 30 19.97 11.71 3.58
C ILE A 30 18.64 12.10 2.92
N GLY A 31 18.50 13.36 2.49
CA GLY A 31 17.29 13.84 1.86
C GLY A 31 16.94 13.05 0.58
N ILE A 32 17.91 12.85 -0.29
CA ILE A 32 17.72 12.10 -1.55
C ILE A 32 17.49 10.61 -1.30
N ALA A 33 18.25 9.99 -0.39
CA ALA A 33 18.05 8.59 -0.03
C ALA A 33 16.63 8.37 0.53
N ALA A 34 16.15 9.28 1.39
CA ALA A 34 14.80 9.25 1.92
C ALA A 34 13.74 9.38 0.82
N VAL A 35 13.89 10.33 -0.11
CA VAL A 35 12.97 10.52 -1.25
C VAL A 35 12.86 9.25 -2.09
N ILE A 36 14.00 8.69 -2.50
CA ILE A 36 14.01 7.49 -3.35
C ILE A 36 13.39 6.30 -2.64
N THR A 37 13.79 6.04 -1.40
CA THR A 37 13.25 4.91 -0.61
C THR A 37 11.74 5.05 -0.43
N MET A 38 11.26 6.25 -0.12
CA MET A 38 9.85 6.52 0.07
C MET A 38 9.03 6.35 -1.22
N LEU A 39 9.51 6.90 -2.35
CA LEU A 39 8.87 6.70 -3.64
C LEU A 39 8.84 5.23 -4.03
N ALA A 40 9.93 4.48 -3.79
CA ALA A 40 9.99 3.06 -4.05
C ALA A 40 8.98 2.25 -3.21
N ILE A 41 8.82 2.57 -1.93
CA ILE A 41 7.80 1.95 -1.06
C ILE A 41 6.40 2.32 -1.54
N GLY A 42 6.15 3.59 -1.86
CA GLY A 42 4.85 4.06 -2.33
C GLY A 42 4.40 3.36 -3.62
N GLN A 43 5.28 3.24 -4.60
CA GLN A 43 5.00 2.56 -5.87
C GLN A 43 4.88 1.03 -5.68
N GLY A 44 5.75 0.43 -4.88
CA GLY A 44 5.68 -0.98 -4.55
C GLY A 44 4.36 -1.35 -3.84
N SER A 45 3.92 -0.53 -2.89
CA SER A 45 2.64 -0.71 -2.21
C SER A 45 1.46 -0.60 -3.16
N LYS A 46 1.44 0.39 -4.08
CA LYS A 46 0.39 0.51 -5.10
C LYS A 46 0.35 -0.70 -6.03
N ALA A 47 1.52 -1.17 -6.49
CA ALA A 47 1.61 -2.36 -7.33
C ALA A 47 1.10 -3.61 -6.60
N SER A 48 1.45 -3.76 -5.32
CA SER A 48 1.00 -4.84 -4.44
C SER A 48 -0.52 -4.83 -4.23
N ILE A 49 -1.10 -3.66 -3.94
CA ILE A 49 -2.55 -3.49 -3.81
C ILE A 49 -3.25 -3.89 -5.11
N LYS A 50 -2.76 -3.41 -6.26
CA LYS A 50 -3.32 -3.75 -7.58
C LYS A 50 -3.24 -5.26 -7.87
N ALA A 51 -2.14 -5.91 -7.54
CA ALA A 51 -1.99 -7.36 -7.70
C ALA A 51 -2.99 -8.13 -6.81
N ASN A 52 -3.12 -7.75 -5.53
CA ASN A 52 -4.08 -8.37 -4.61
C ASN A 52 -5.52 -8.25 -5.11
N ILE A 53 -5.89 -7.09 -5.66
CA ILE A 53 -7.23 -6.87 -6.23
C ILE A 53 -7.46 -7.79 -7.43
N ALA A 54 -6.50 -7.89 -8.33
CA ALA A 54 -6.58 -8.77 -9.49
C ALA A 54 -6.75 -10.25 -9.08
N GLU A 55 -6.09 -10.68 -7.98
CA GLU A 55 -6.22 -12.03 -7.43
C GLU A 55 -7.54 -12.30 -6.70
N MET A 56 -8.18 -11.28 -6.16
CA MET A 56 -9.44 -11.39 -5.41
C MET A 56 -10.70 -11.29 -6.28
N GLY A 57 -10.55 -10.89 -7.55
CA GLY A 57 -11.66 -10.55 -8.47
C GLY A 57 -11.95 -9.04 -8.41
N SER A 58 -11.72 -8.35 -9.53
CA SER A 58 -11.86 -6.88 -9.62
C SER A 58 -13.29 -6.38 -9.35
N ASN A 59 -14.29 -7.20 -9.63
CA ASN A 59 -15.72 -6.84 -9.62
C ASN A 59 -16.43 -7.28 -8.33
N MET A 60 -15.69 -7.63 -7.27
CA MET A 60 -16.30 -8.13 -6.05
C MET A 60 -16.94 -6.98 -5.24
N ILE A 61 -18.16 -7.22 -4.80
CA ILE A 61 -18.93 -6.36 -3.89
C ILE A 61 -19.17 -7.15 -2.60
N MET A 62 -18.86 -6.53 -1.48
CA MET A 62 -19.07 -7.09 -0.15
C MET A 62 -20.19 -6.34 0.56
N ILE A 63 -21.14 -7.07 1.09
CA ILE A 63 -22.25 -6.56 1.89
C ILE A 63 -22.06 -7.12 3.30
N SER A 64 -21.93 -6.25 4.25
CA SER A 64 -21.76 -6.59 5.69
C SER A 64 -22.84 -5.91 6.52
N PRO A 65 -23.16 -6.46 7.71
CA PRO A 65 -24.05 -5.77 8.65
C PRO A 65 -23.48 -4.38 8.97
N GLY A 66 -24.35 -3.38 9.01
CA GLY A 66 -24.02 -2.00 9.40
C GLY A 66 -24.05 -1.84 10.92
N ALA A 67 -23.61 -0.69 11.42
CA ALA A 67 -23.76 -0.33 12.84
C ALA A 67 -25.11 0.35 13.03
N ASP A 68 -26.03 -0.29 13.73
CA ASP A 68 -27.32 0.34 14.10
C ASP A 68 -27.13 1.28 15.30
N MET A 69 -27.69 2.47 15.22
CA MET A 69 -27.77 3.43 16.32
C MET A 69 -29.09 3.22 17.09
N ARG A 70 -29.15 2.23 17.98
CA ARG A 70 -30.30 2.08 18.89
C ARG A 70 -30.11 2.89 20.16
N GLY A 71 -30.93 3.92 20.33
CA GLY A 71 -30.93 4.74 21.56
C GLY A 71 -29.68 5.60 21.76
N GLY A 72 -28.99 6.01 20.70
CA GLY A 72 -27.79 6.88 20.77
C GLY A 72 -26.49 6.14 21.12
N VAL A 73 -26.52 4.80 21.23
CA VAL A 73 -25.33 3.97 21.43
C VAL A 73 -25.05 3.19 20.14
N ARG A 74 -23.90 3.43 19.55
CA ARG A 74 -23.41 2.69 18.37
C ARG A 74 -23.06 1.27 18.82
N GLN A 75 -23.78 0.27 18.33
CA GLN A 75 -23.45 -1.12 18.55
C GLN A 75 -22.35 -1.56 17.60
N ASP A 76 -21.55 -2.53 18.03
CA ASP A 76 -20.48 -3.08 17.21
C ASP A 76 -21.09 -3.85 16.02
N ALA A 77 -20.63 -3.55 14.80
CA ALA A 77 -21.11 -4.18 13.57
C ALA A 77 -21.01 -5.72 13.58
N SER A 78 -20.13 -6.29 14.42
CA SER A 78 -19.97 -7.74 14.57
C SER A 78 -21.11 -8.43 15.33
N SER A 79 -21.94 -7.66 16.05
CA SER A 79 -23.08 -8.19 16.85
C SER A 79 -24.45 -7.99 16.17
N MET A 80 -24.48 -7.53 14.93
CA MET A 80 -25.70 -7.15 14.24
C MET A 80 -26.32 -8.30 13.44
N GLU A 81 -27.61 -8.55 13.71
CA GLU A 81 -28.43 -9.59 13.08
C GLU A 81 -29.27 -9.03 11.93
N THR A 82 -28.74 -8.06 11.15
CA THR A 82 -29.51 -7.33 10.15
C THR A 82 -29.67 -8.12 8.84
N LEU A 83 -28.64 -8.82 8.39
CA LEU A 83 -28.67 -9.56 7.12
C LEU A 83 -29.28 -10.95 7.28
N LYS A 84 -30.31 -11.25 6.52
CA LYS A 84 -31.05 -12.52 6.55
C LYS A 84 -30.93 -13.28 5.24
N GLN A 85 -31.30 -14.56 5.28
CA GLN A 85 -31.35 -15.39 4.07
C GLN A 85 -32.35 -14.82 3.02
N ALA A 86 -33.41 -14.13 3.46
CA ALA A 86 -34.35 -13.46 2.58
C ALA A 86 -33.67 -12.37 1.74
N ASP A 87 -32.75 -11.60 2.33
CA ASP A 87 -32.02 -10.52 1.64
C ASP A 87 -31.11 -11.07 0.56
N TYR A 88 -30.38 -12.15 0.87
CA TYR A 88 -29.61 -12.89 -0.13
C TYR A 88 -30.50 -13.33 -1.29
N GLN A 89 -31.70 -13.88 -1.01
CA GLN A 89 -32.61 -14.37 -2.06
C GLN A 89 -33.16 -13.20 -2.91
N SER A 90 -33.58 -12.08 -2.27
CA SER A 90 -34.06 -10.90 -2.98
C SER A 90 -32.98 -10.30 -3.90
N ILE A 91 -31.73 -10.19 -3.41
CA ILE A 91 -30.62 -9.69 -4.25
C ILE A 91 -30.38 -10.65 -5.42
N LYS A 92 -30.39 -11.96 -5.18
CA LYS A 92 -30.17 -12.96 -6.23
C LYS A 92 -31.22 -12.90 -7.33
N ASP A 93 -32.48 -12.67 -6.95
CA ASP A 93 -33.62 -12.73 -7.88
C ASP A 93 -33.86 -11.41 -8.61
N GLU A 94 -33.52 -10.27 -7.98
CA GLU A 94 -33.89 -8.94 -8.48
C GLU A 94 -32.70 -8.12 -9.03
N CYS A 95 -31.48 -8.38 -8.57
CA CYS A 95 -30.32 -7.61 -9.03
C CYS A 95 -29.82 -8.10 -10.40
N ASN A 96 -29.92 -7.24 -11.43
CA ASN A 96 -29.55 -7.58 -12.79
C ASN A 96 -28.07 -7.34 -13.13
N TYR A 97 -27.32 -6.69 -12.24
CA TYR A 97 -25.94 -6.30 -12.49
C TYR A 97 -24.92 -7.24 -11.85
N ILE A 98 -25.36 -8.34 -11.22
CA ILE A 98 -24.47 -9.34 -10.62
C ILE A 98 -24.42 -10.62 -11.48
N SER A 99 -23.23 -11.23 -11.54
CA SER A 99 -22.97 -12.51 -12.22
C SER A 99 -22.99 -13.71 -11.27
N ALA A 100 -22.64 -13.49 -10.01
CA ALA A 100 -22.57 -14.52 -8.98
C ALA A 100 -22.80 -13.90 -7.60
N ILE A 101 -23.40 -14.67 -6.67
CA ILE A 101 -23.68 -14.22 -5.30
C ILE A 101 -23.54 -15.34 -4.31
N SER A 102 -22.89 -15.11 -3.18
CA SER A 102 -22.75 -16.06 -2.07
C SER A 102 -23.04 -15.42 -0.72
N PRO A 103 -23.91 -16.03 0.09
CA PRO A 103 -23.96 -15.69 1.50
C PRO A 103 -22.66 -16.15 2.17
N THR A 104 -22.25 -15.45 3.22
CA THR A 104 -21.06 -15.80 4.01
C THR A 104 -21.38 -15.84 5.49
N VAL A 105 -20.92 -16.90 6.13
CA VAL A 105 -20.96 -17.08 7.60
C VAL A 105 -19.61 -17.65 7.99
N ASN A 106 -18.89 -17.01 8.87
CA ASN A 106 -17.55 -17.45 9.27
C ASN A 106 -17.45 -17.72 10.77
N SER A 107 -16.63 -18.69 11.11
CA SER A 107 -16.25 -19.00 12.48
C SER A 107 -14.79 -19.45 12.49
N SER A 108 -14.12 -19.28 13.61
CA SER A 108 -12.75 -19.78 13.81
C SER A 108 -12.74 -20.83 14.91
N GLY A 109 -11.98 -21.88 14.70
CA GLY A 109 -11.91 -22.96 15.67
C GLY A 109 -10.80 -23.96 15.36
N GLN A 110 -10.73 -24.99 16.18
CA GLN A 110 -9.73 -26.02 16.07
C GLN A 110 -10.20 -27.15 15.15
N TRP A 111 -9.39 -27.47 14.15
CA TRP A 111 -9.53 -28.62 13.27
C TRP A 111 -8.68 -29.78 13.79
N ILE A 112 -9.23 -30.98 13.81
CA ILE A 112 -8.60 -32.16 14.39
C ILE A 112 -8.76 -33.34 13.45
N TYR A 113 -7.66 -34.03 13.18
CA TYR A 113 -7.62 -35.33 12.51
C TYR A 113 -6.63 -36.26 13.19
N GLY A 114 -7.10 -37.37 13.77
CA GLY A 114 -6.24 -38.25 14.57
C GLY A 114 -5.57 -37.50 15.73
N ASN A 115 -4.25 -37.48 15.71
CA ASN A 115 -3.42 -36.76 16.69
C ASN A 115 -3.02 -35.35 16.24
N ASN A 116 -3.33 -34.98 14.99
CA ASN A 116 -2.95 -33.69 14.42
C ASN A 116 -4.06 -32.68 14.62
N ASN A 117 -3.67 -31.43 14.86
CA ASN A 117 -4.62 -30.33 14.99
C ASN A 117 -4.04 -29.00 14.46
N THR A 118 -4.93 -28.13 14.05
CA THR A 118 -4.60 -26.76 13.65
C THR A 118 -5.76 -25.83 13.94
N GLN A 119 -5.49 -24.56 14.18
CA GLN A 119 -6.51 -23.54 14.29
C GLN A 119 -6.69 -22.87 12.93
N SER A 120 -7.90 -22.89 12.40
CA SER A 120 -8.22 -22.26 11.11
C SER A 120 -9.66 -21.80 11.05
N SER A 121 -9.97 -20.92 10.10
CA SER A 121 -11.31 -20.39 9.90
C SER A 121 -12.13 -21.28 8.97
N ILE A 122 -13.42 -21.48 9.32
CA ILE A 122 -14.40 -22.09 8.45
C ILE A 122 -15.29 -21.01 7.85
N TYR A 123 -15.42 -21.04 6.53
CA TYR A 123 -16.31 -20.16 5.77
C TYR A 123 -17.50 -20.97 5.25
N GLY A 124 -18.67 -20.65 5.77
CA GLY A 124 -19.94 -21.14 5.25
C GLY A 124 -20.34 -20.33 4.03
N VAL A 125 -20.40 -20.98 2.86
CA VAL A 125 -20.58 -20.33 1.57
C VAL A 125 -21.48 -21.17 0.66
N ASN A 126 -21.79 -20.69 -0.55
CA ASN A 126 -22.38 -21.48 -1.61
C ASN A 126 -21.34 -21.77 -2.73
N GLN A 127 -21.78 -22.38 -3.82
CA GLN A 127 -20.92 -22.76 -4.95
C GLN A 127 -20.31 -21.57 -5.68
N ASP A 128 -21.06 -20.46 -5.80
CA ASP A 128 -20.64 -19.26 -6.50
C ASP A 128 -19.43 -18.58 -5.85
N TYR A 129 -19.18 -18.87 -4.56
CA TYR A 129 -18.05 -18.31 -3.83
C TYR A 129 -16.70 -18.64 -4.47
N LEU A 130 -16.55 -19.81 -5.08
CA LEU A 130 -15.33 -20.19 -5.79
C LEU A 130 -15.04 -19.22 -6.95
N SER A 131 -16.06 -18.91 -7.75
CA SER A 131 -15.93 -17.99 -8.88
C SER A 131 -15.69 -16.56 -8.42
N ILE A 132 -16.41 -16.08 -7.40
CA ILE A 132 -16.26 -14.74 -6.83
C ILE A 132 -14.85 -14.51 -6.27
N ARG A 133 -14.30 -15.50 -5.55
CA ARG A 133 -12.97 -15.43 -4.92
C ARG A 133 -11.85 -15.99 -5.79
N GLN A 134 -12.15 -16.37 -7.03
CA GLN A 134 -11.20 -17.00 -7.95
C GLN A 134 -10.45 -18.20 -7.33
N LEU A 135 -11.15 -18.97 -6.52
CA LEU A 135 -10.63 -20.21 -5.94
C LEU A 135 -10.90 -21.37 -6.90
N LYS A 136 -10.02 -22.37 -6.89
CA LYS A 136 -10.17 -23.59 -7.69
C LYS A 136 -10.02 -24.81 -6.79
N VAL A 137 -10.83 -25.83 -7.02
CA VAL A 137 -10.64 -27.15 -6.42
C VAL A 137 -9.52 -27.86 -7.19
N ALA A 138 -8.53 -28.38 -6.47
CA ALA A 138 -7.44 -29.15 -7.04
C ALA A 138 -7.83 -30.62 -7.16
N ASP A 139 -8.38 -31.17 -6.08
CA ASP A 139 -8.76 -32.58 -5.99
C ASP A 139 -10.15 -32.69 -5.33
N GLY A 140 -10.97 -33.60 -5.79
CA GLY A 140 -12.34 -33.78 -5.32
C GLY A 140 -13.35 -32.87 -5.99
N GLU A 141 -14.44 -32.56 -5.30
CA GLU A 141 -15.58 -31.82 -5.85
C GLU A 141 -16.08 -30.73 -4.88
N MET A 142 -16.80 -29.75 -5.42
CA MET A 142 -17.54 -28.75 -4.65
C MET A 142 -18.83 -29.36 -4.12
N PHE A 143 -19.29 -28.93 -2.94
CA PHE A 143 -20.61 -29.33 -2.42
C PHE A 143 -21.74 -28.78 -3.30
N THR A 144 -22.84 -29.52 -3.34
CA THR A 144 -24.00 -29.26 -4.20
C THR A 144 -25.08 -28.43 -3.49
N ASP A 145 -26.07 -27.93 -4.25
CA ASP A 145 -27.27 -27.30 -3.68
C ASP A 145 -28.04 -28.24 -2.74
N THR A 146 -27.97 -29.55 -3.00
CA THR A 146 -28.55 -30.56 -2.13
C THR A 146 -27.85 -30.56 -0.76
N ASP A 147 -26.53 -30.45 -0.74
CA ASP A 147 -25.76 -30.37 0.50
C ASP A 147 -26.07 -29.09 1.27
N ILE A 148 -26.23 -27.97 0.56
CA ILE A 148 -26.62 -26.69 1.15
C ILE A 148 -28.01 -26.81 1.79
N LYS A 149 -29.01 -27.32 1.08
CA LYS A 149 -30.38 -27.48 1.60
C LYS A 149 -30.46 -28.44 2.78
N ALA A 150 -29.70 -29.54 2.73
CA ALA A 150 -29.65 -30.55 3.79
C ALA A 150 -28.78 -30.15 4.99
N ALA A 151 -28.04 -29.04 4.92
CA ALA A 151 -27.02 -28.67 5.86
C ALA A 151 -26.03 -29.83 6.14
N SER A 152 -25.52 -30.43 5.06
CA SER A 152 -24.61 -31.58 5.08
C SER A 152 -23.29 -31.20 5.74
N LYS A 153 -22.74 -32.08 6.57
CA LYS A 153 -21.44 -31.89 7.24
C LYS A 153 -20.30 -32.29 6.30
N VAL A 154 -20.14 -31.54 5.22
CA VAL A 154 -19.07 -31.69 4.23
C VAL A 154 -18.19 -30.45 4.22
N CYS A 155 -16.92 -30.63 3.88
CA CYS A 155 -15.98 -29.50 3.81
C CYS A 155 -14.95 -29.69 2.71
N ILE A 156 -14.39 -28.56 2.28
CA ILE A 156 -13.26 -28.45 1.36
C ILE A 156 -12.12 -27.78 2.11
N LEU A 157 -10.96 -28.41 2.12
CA LEU A 157 -9.80 -27.93 2.88
C LEU A 157 -8.89 -27.05 2.01
N GLY A 158 -8.40 -25.97 2.57
CA GLY A 158 -7.28 -25.23 1.98
C GLY A 158 -5.95 -25.97 2.21
N GLN A 159 -4.96 -25.68 1.38
CA GLN A 159 -3.72 -26.46 1.35
C GLN A 159 -2.91 -26.36 2.65
N THR A 160 -2.94 -25.23 3.33
CA THR A 160 -2.28 -25.06 4.63
C THR A 160 -2.89 -25.96 5.69
N VAL A 161 -4.23 -26.06 5.74
CA VAL A 161 -4.95 -26.94 6.65
C VAL A 161 -4.64 -28.42 6.37
N VAL A 162 -4.56 -28.79 5.07
CA VAL A 162 -4.15 -30.15 4.66
C VAL A 162 -2.77 -30.47 5.17
N ASN A 163 -1.80 -29.59 5.01
CA ASN A 163 -0.41 -29.80 5.42
C ASN A 163 -0.27 -30.03 6.94
N TYR A 164 -1.12 -29.38 7.76
CA TYR A 164 -1.10 -29.56 9.21
C TYR A 164 -1.84 -30.81 9.67
N LEU A 165 -2.98 -31.15 9.04
CA LEU A 165 -3.79 -32.29 9.44
C LEU A 165 -3.27 -33.63 8.87
N PHE A 166 -2.63 -33.59 7.69
CA PHE A 166 -2.14 -34.76 6.96
C PHE A 166 -0.65 -34.60 6.61
N PRO A 167 0.24 -34.46 7.62
CA PRO A 167 1.68 -34.25 7.39
C PRO A 167 2.37 -35.45 6.74
N ASP A 168 1.74 -36.62 6.79
CA ASP A 168 2.19 -37.86 6.16
C ASP A 168 1.88 -37.91 4.64
N GLY A 169 1.22 -36.89 4.08
CA GLY A 169 0.83 -36.84 2.67
C GLY A 169 -0.33 -37.78 2.31
N SER A 170 -1.05 -38.30 3.28
CA SER A 170 -2.23 -39.15 3.01
C SER A 170 -3.34 -38.34 2.36
N ASP A 171 -4.11 -38.99 1.46
CA ASP A 171 -5.23 -38.37 0.80
C ASP A 171 -6.33 -37.97 1.81
N PRO A 172 -6.67 -36.67 1.91
CA PRO A 172 -7.71 -36.19 2.81
C PRO A 172 -9.14 -36.47 2.32
N ILE A 173 -9.36 -36.79 1.02
CA ILE A 173 -10.69 -36.96 0.45
C ILE A 173 -11.37 -38.17 1.06
N GLY A 174 -12.64 -38.01 1.46
CA GLY A 174 -13.43 -39.03 2.12
C GLY A 174 -13.17 -39.21 3.62
N LYS A 175 -12.08 -38.62 4.15
CA LYS A 175 -11.76 -38.67 5.59
C LYS A 175 -12.71 -37.76 6.39
N VAL A 176 -12.84 -38.09 7.67
CA VAL A 176 -13.64 -37.28 8.60
C VAL A 176 -12.71 -36.48 9.51
N VAL A 177 -12.75 -35.17 9.37
CA VAL A 177 -12.08 -34.21 10.26
C VAL A 177 -13.08 -33.59 11.22
N ARG A 178 -12.64 -33.09 12.37
CA ARG A 178 -13.53 -32.45 13.35
C ARG A 178 -13.21 -30.98 13.48
N PHE A 179 -14.23 -30.14 13.36
CA PHE A 179 -14.18 -28.73 13.74
C PHE A 179 -14.72 -28.63 15.18
N ASN A 180 -13.85 -28.34 16.12
CA ASN A 180 -14.14 -28.48 17.56
C ASN A 180 -14.68 -29.90 17.85
N SER A 181 -15.98 -30.05 18.09
CA SER A 181 -16.63 -31.34 18.35
C SER A 181 -17.47 -31.87 17.18
N ILE A 182 -17.59 -31.11 16.09
CA ILE A 182 -18.49 -31.43 14.96
C ILE A 182 -17.72 -32.15 13.87
N PRO A 183 -18.11 -33.36 13.45
CA PRO A 183 -17.45 -34.08 12.36
C PRO A 183 -17.86 -33.54 11.01
N PHE A 184 -16.87 -33.37 10.10
CA PHE A 184 -17.03 -33.00 8.70
C PHE A 184 -16.34 -34.03 7.81
N ARG A 185 -17.00 -34.46 6.74
CA ARG A 185 -16.37 -35.28 5.70
C ARG A 185 -15.70 -34.38 4.66
N VAL A 186 -14.43 -34.61 4.41
CA VAL A 186 -13.66 -33.90 3.39
C VAL A 186 -14.12 -34.40 2.02
N ILE A 187 -14.56 -33.53 1.14
CA ILE A 187 -15.01 -33.83 -0.23
C ILE A 187 -14.10 -33.23 -1.31
N GLY A 188 -13.21 -32.29 -0.94
CA GLY A 188 -12.28 -31.68 -1.87
C GLY A 188 -11.17 -30.93 -1.16
N VAL A 189 -10.17 -30.57 -1.95
CA VAL A 189 -9.02 -29.77 -1.55
C VAL A 189 -8.86 -28.60 -2.52
N LEU A 190 -8.63 -27.40 -2.00
CA LEU A 190 -8.39 -26.21 -2.82
C LEU A 190 -7.00 -26.25 -3.44
N LYS A 191 -6.89 -25.67 -4.63
CA LYS A 191 -5.60 -25.44 -5.27
C LYS A 191 -4.83 -24.40 -4.45
N LYS A 192 -3.54 -24.67 -4.20
CA LYS A 192 -2.65 -23.75 -3.51
C LYS A 192 -2.59 -22.40 -4.20
N LYS A 193 -2.80 -21.33 -3.43
CA LYS A 193 -2.74 -19.94 -3.84
C LYS A 193 -1.51 -19.21 -3.24
N GLY A 194 -1.10 -19.63 -2.04
CA GLY A 194 0.05 -19.12 -1.31
C GLY A 194 -0.25 -17.86 -0.51
N TYR A 195 0.80 -17.13 -0.20
CA TYR A 195 0.70 -15.87 0.54
C TYR A 195 0.38 -14.72 -0.40
N ASN A 196 -0.54 -13.85 0.02
CA ASN A 196 -0.75 -12.60 -0.72
C ASN A 196 0.42 -11.62 -0.50
N SER A 197 0.42 -10.51 -1.21
CA SER A 197 1.48 -9.48 -1.12
C SER A 197 1.57 -8.80 0.26
N MET A 198 0.59 -9.01 1.13
CA MET A 198 0.60 -8.54 2.53
C MET A 198 1.09 -9.61 3.51
N GLY A 199 1.54 -10.77 3.00
CA GLY A 199 2.03 -11.89 3.80
C GLY A 199 0.94 -12.71 4.49
N MET A 200 -0.34 -12.53 4.14
CA MET A 200 -1.42 -13.35 4.67
C MET A 200 -1.55 -14.64 3.86
N ASP A 201 -1.66 -15.76 4.55
CA ASP A 201 -1.88 -17.06 3.94
C ASP A 201 -3.30 -17.18 3.40
N GLN A 202 -3.43 -17.35 2.08
CA GLN A 202 -4.71 -17.52 1.40
C GLN A 202 -5.20 -18.98 1.41
N ASP A 203 -4.36 -19.90 1.86
CA ASP A 203 -4.63 -21.34 1.90
C ASP A 203 -5.05 -21.83 3.29
N ASP A 204 -5.02 -20.94 4.32
CA ASP A 204 -5.45 -21.26 5.69
C ASP A 204 -6.96 -21.01 5.89
N LEU A 205 -7.77 -21.81 5.20
CA LEU A 205 -9.23 -21.72 5.28
C LEU A 205 -9.88 -23.07 4.99
N VAL A 206 -11.12 -23.21 5.45
CA VAL A 206 -11.99 -24.36 5.13
C VAL A 206 -13.32 -23.83 4.64
N LEU A 207 -13.82 -24.38 3.53
CA LEU A 207 -15.15 -24.06 3.00
C LEU A 207 -16.16 -25.15 3.39
N ALA A 208 -17.37 -24.73 3.75
CA ALA A 208 -18.49 -25.63 4.00
C ALA A 208 -19.81 -24.96 3.57
N PRO A 209 -20.92 -25.70 3.42
CA PRO A 209 -22.22 -25.11 3.15
C PRO A 209 -22.61 -24.07 4.22
N TYR A 210 -23.03 -22.86 3.80
CA TYR A 210 -23.36 -21.78 4.74
C TYR A 210 -24.45 -22.19 5.74
N THR A 211 -25.40 -23.00 5.29
CA THR A 211 -26.47 -23.54 6.16
C THR A 211 -25.94 -24.45 7.26
N THR A 212 -24.85 -25.18 7.00
CA THR A 212 -24.20 -26.05 7.98
C THR A 212 -23.49 -25.20 9.03
N VAL A 213 -22.70 -24.20 8.60
CA VAL A 213 -22.00 -23.30 9.53
C VAL A 213 -23.01 -22.53 10.38
N MET A 214 -24.02 -21.94 9.74
CA MET A 214 -25.06 -21.15 10.39
C MET A 214 -25.84 -21.96 11.42
N LYS A 215 -26.33 -23.16 11.05
CA LYS A 215 -27.23 -23.97 11.91
C LYS A 215 -26.49 -24.88 12.91
N ARG A 216 -25.32 -25.43 12.54
CA ARG A 216 -24.63 -26.45 13.33
C ARG A 216 -23.47 -25.92 14.16
N ILE A 217 -22.82 -24.83 13.72
CA ILE A 217 -21.66 -24.23 14.38
C ILE A 217 -22.08 -23.01 15.18
N MET A 218 -22.72 -22.05 14.53
CA MET A 218 -23.04 -20.74 15.13
C MET A 218 -24.41 -20.73 15.82
N ALA A 219 -25.33 -21.68 15.47
CA ALA A 219 -26.71 -21.74 15.94
C ALA A 219 -27.47 -20.41 15.77
N GLN A 220 -27.25 -19.74 14.62
CA GLN A 220 -27.81 -18.42 14.27
C GLN A 220 -28.70 -18.48 13.04
N THR A 221 -29.54 -17.45 12.86
CA THR A 221 -30.49 -17.32 11.74
C THR A 221 -30.13 -16.20 10.76
N TYR A 222 -29.08 -15.46 11.04
CA TYR A 222 -28.58 -14.33 10.26
C TYR A 222 -27.27 -14.67 9.55
N LEU A 223 -26.98 -13.92 8.50
CA LEU A 223 -25.74 -14.05 7.71
C LEU A 223 -24.67 -13.12 8.28
N GLY A 224 -23.41 -13.55 8.24
CA GLY A 224 -22.27 -12.70 8.57
C GLY A 224 -21.95 -11.67 7.47
N GLY A 225 -22.44 -11.95 6.25
CA GLY A 225 -22.30 -11.07 5.10
C GLY A 225 -22.80 -11.72 3.83
N ILE A 226 -22.79 -10.98 2.75
CA ILE A 226 -23.07 -11.46 1.39
C ILE A 226 -21.93 -10.93 0.50
N VAL A 227 -21.39 -11.78 -0.36
CA VAL A 227 -20.43 -11.38 -1.38
C VAL A 227 -21.03 -11.66 -2.76
N CYS A 228 -20.85 -10.72 -3.66
CA CYS A 228 -21.28 -10.89 -5.04
C CYS A 228 -20.21 -10.35 -6.01
N SER A 229 -20.32 -10.75 -7.26
CA SER A 229 -19.48 -10.27 -8.35
C SER A 229 -20.37 -9.54 -9.33
N ALA A 230 -20.05 -8.28 -9.67
CA ALA A 230 -20.71 -7.58 -10.75
C ALA A 230 -20.35 -8.21 -12.11
N ILE A 231 -21.18 -7.99 -13.11
CA ILE A 231 -20.98 -8.51 -14.47
C ILE A 231 -19.71 -7.91 -15.10
N THR A 232 -19.50 -6.61 -14.92
CA THR A 232 -18.30 -5.86 -15.35
C THR A 232 -17.87 -4.90 -14.25
N GLU A 233 -16.69 -4.29 -14.40
CA GLU A 233 -16.20 -3.28 -13.47
C GLU A 233 -17.12 -2.05 -13.48
N GLU A 234 -17.57 -1.62 -14.66
CA GLU A 234 -18.51 -0.48 -14.81
C GLU A 234 -19.90 -0.77 -14.22
N ALA A 235 -20.30 -2.04 -14.12
CA ALA A 235 -21.56 -2.45 -13.50
C ALA A 235 -21.49 -2.46 -11.96
N SER A 236 -20.31 -2.26 -11.36
CA SER A 236 -20.14 -2.33 -9.91
C SER A 236 -20.95 -1.26 -9.19
N GLN A 237 -20.96 -0.01 -9.66
CA GLN A 237 -21.73 1.07 -9.03
C GLN A 237 -23.25 0.88 -9.23
N PRO A 238 -23.76 0.60 -10.46
CA PRO A 238 -25.18 0.28 -10.61
C PRO A 238 -25.64 -0.93 -9.79
N ALA A 239 -24.77 -1.94 -9.60
CA ALA A 239 -25.09 -3.08 -8.75
C ALA A 239 -25.22 -2.66 -7.28
N GLN A 240 -24.30 -1.82 -6.76
CA GLN A 240 -24.38 -1.30 -5.39
C GLN A 240 -25.65 -0.50 -5.17
N ASP A 241 -26.01 0.38 -6.11
CA ASP A 241 -27.21 1.22 -6.02
C ASP A 241 -28.47 0.35 -5.99
N GLN A 242 -28.57 -0.67 -6.86
CA GLN A 242 -29.70 -1.58 -6.90
C GLN A 242 -29.78 -2.48 -5.64
N ILE A 243 -28.62 -2.96 -5.14
CA ILE A 243 -28.57 -3.73 -3.90
C ILE A 243 -29.01 -2.87 -2.72
N THR A 244 -28.59 -1.60 -2.67
CA THR A 244 -29.00 -0.66 -1.64
C THR A 244 -30.53 -0.47 -1.64
N GLU A 245 -31.14 -0.27 -2.80
CA GLU A 245 -32.58 -0.13 -2.93
C GLU A 245 -33.33 -1.38 -2.44
N ILE A 246 -32.86 -2.58 -2.85
CA ILE A 246 -33.44 -3.86 -2.44
C ILE A 246 -33.37 -4.03 -0.92
N LEU A 247 -32.19 -3.76 -0.31
CA LEU A 247 -32.01 -3.92 1.14
C LEU A 247 -32.80 -2.90 1.94
N ARG A 248 -32.80 -1.60 1.56
CA ARG A 248 -33.60 -0.57 2.20
C ARG A 248 -35.09 -0.93 2.21
N ARG A 249 -35.59 -1.44 1.08
CA ARG A 249 -36.98 -1.94 0.97
C ARG A 249 -37.25 -3.14 1.89
N ASN A 250 -36.36 -4.13 1.93
CA ASN A 250 -36.50 -5.33 2.75
C ASN A 250 -36.46 -5.02 4.25
N HIS A 251 -35.58 -4.11 4.64
CA HIS A 251 -35.40 -3.67 6.03
C HIS A 251 -36.39 -2.59 6.43
N LYS A 252 -37.23 -2.08 5.48
CA LYS A 252 -38.25 -1.05 5.69
C LYS A 252 -37.65 0.28 6.19
N LEU A 253 -36.44 0.61 5.70
CA LEU A 253 -35.78 1.87 6.00
C LEU A 253 -36.46 3.00 5.22
N LYS A 254 -36.69 4.12 5.89
CA LYS A 254 -37.35 5.27 5.28
C LYS A 254 -36.35 6.10 4.46
N ASP A 255 -36.79 6.53 3.29
CA ASP A 255 -36.05 7.50 2.51
C ASP A 255 -36.25 8.92 3.05
N ALA A 256 -35.31 9.81 2.75
CA ALA A 256 -35.45 11.22 3.11
C ALA A 256 -36.70 11.82 2.43
N THR A 257 -37.51 12.52 3.21
CA THR A 257 -38.64 13.35 2.72
C THR A 257 -38.45 14.76 3.21
N ASP A 258 -39.23 15.71 2.68
CA ASP A 258 -39.16 17.13 3.07
C ASP A 258 -39.36 17.39 4.58
N THR A 259 -39.88 16.39 5.31
CA THR A 259 -40.23 16.52 6.74
C THR A 259 -39.51 15.50 7.64
N THR A 260 -38.78 14.55 7.08
CA THR A 260 -38.15 13.47 7.84
C THR A 260 -36.75 13.16 7.28
N GLU A 261 -35.75 13.08 8.12
CA GLU A 261 -34.41 12.60 7.73
C GLU A 261 -34.48 11.11 7.33
N ALA A 262 -33.61 10.70 6.38
CA ALA A 262 -33.51 9.30 5.98
C ALA A 262 -33.01 8.46 7.17
N ASP A 263 -33.55 7.25 7.29
CA ASP A 263 -32.98 6.27 8.21
C ASP A 263 -31.55 5.90 7.73
N GLU A 264 -30.61 5.79 8.68
CA GLU A 264 -29.27 5.28 8.37
C GLU A 264 -29.36 3.82 7.93
N ASP A 265 -28.52 3.42 6.99
CA ASP A 265 -28.45 2.05 6.52
C ASP A 265 -27.90 1.13 7.61
N ASP A 266 -28.63 0.06 7.92
CA ASP A 266 -28.23 -1.01 8.85
C ASP A 266 -27.37 -2.11 8.18
N PHE A 267 -26.83 -1.78 7.02
CA PHE A 267 -25.89 -2.57 6.24
C PHE A 267 -24.80 -1.68 5.64
N ASN A 268 -23.72 -2.30 5.17
CA ASN A 268 -22.59 -1.60 4.56
C ASN A 268 -22.22 -2.31 3.27
N ILE A 269 -22.27 -1.62 2.14
CA ILE A 269 -21.91 -2.14 0.82
C ILE A 269 -20.58 -1.52 0.42
N ARG A 270 -19.62 -2.34 0.06
CA ARG A 270 -18.30 -1.87 -0.42
C ARG A 270 -17.87 -2.67 -1.63
N SER A 271 -17.46 -1.98 -2.67
CA SER A 271 -16.79 -2.62 -3.80
C SER A 271 -15.29 -2.81 -3.52
N GLN A 272 -14.69 -3.76 -4.20
CA GLN A 272 -13.24 -3.95 -4.17
C GLN A 272 -12.50 -2.72 -4.71
N GLU A 273 -13.06 -2.03 -5.69
CA GLU A 273 -12.52 -0.79 -6.24
C GLU A 273 -12.50 0.33 -5.20
N GLU A 274 -13.58 0.49 -4.43
CA GLU A 274 -13.69 1.48 -3.37
C GLU A 274 -12.65 1.24 -2.27
N ILE A 275 -12.47 -0.01 -1.83
CA ILE A 275 -11.42 -0.37 -0.87
C ILE A 275 -10.04 -0.05 -1.43
N SER A 276 -9.81 -0.34 -2.72
CA SER A 276 -8.56 -0.01 -3.40
C SER A 276 -8.31 1.50 -3.46
N SER A 277 -9.31 2.27 -3.81
CA SER A 277 -9.21 3.73 -3.92
C SER A 277 -8.90 4.36 -2.55
N MET A 278 -9.54 3.87 -1.49
CA MET A 278 -9.26 4.26 -0.11
C MET A 278 -7.82 3.94 0.30
N MET A 279 -7.34 2.73 0.00
CA MET A 279 -5.95 2.34 0.27
C MET A 279 -4.95 3.18 -0.51
N ASN A 280 -5.21 3.44 -1.80
CA ASN A 280 -4.37 4.29 -2.64
C ASN A 280 -4.34 5.75 -2.12
N SER A 281 -5.47 6.28 -1.67
CA SER A 281 -5.56 7.61 -1.06
C SER A 281 -4.75 7.69 0.24
N THR A 282 -4.87 6.67 1.09
CA THR A 282 -4.09 6.56 2.33
C THR A 282 -2.58 6.52 2.03
N MET A 283 -2.16 5.68 1.06
CA MET A 283 -0.75 5.61 0.64
C MET A 283 -0.25 6.91 0.04
N SER A 284 -1.09 7.62 -0.73
CA SER A 284 -0.77 8.95 -1.25
C SER A 284 -0.55 9.96 -0.14
N THR A 285 -1.40 9.97 0.88
CA THR A 285 -1.27 10.84 2.05
C THR A 285 0.03 10.57 2.81
N ILE A 286 0.34 9.31 3.09
CA ILE A 286 1.59 8.90 3.73
C ILE A 286 2.80 9.34 2.88
N THR A 287 2.72 9.15 1.56
CA THR A 287 3.78 9.55 0.63
C THR A 287 4.01 11.07 0.67
N ILE A 288 2.95 11.87 0.71
CA ILE A 288 3.04 13.34 0.82
C ILE A 288 3.66 13.76 2.15
N LEU A 289 3.25 13.15 3.27
CA LEU A 289 3.80 13.45 4.59
C LEU A 289 5.31 13.15 4.66
N LEU A 290 5.71 11.96 4.22
CA LEU A 290 7.12 11.58 4.19
C LEU A 290 7.92 12.44 3.21
N GLY A 291 7.31 12.80 2.05
CA GLY A 291 7.89 13.73 1.08
C GLY A 291 8.14 15.12 1.66
N SER A 292 7.24 15.58 2.51
CA SER A 292 7.42 16.85 3.22
C SER A 292 8.62 16.81 4.17
N VAL A 293 8.80 15.71 4.92
CA VAL A 293 9.96 15.50 5.80
C VAL A 293 11.27 15.46 4.99
N ALA A 294 11.27 14.74 3.86
CA ALA A 294 12.42 14.68 2.96
C ALA A 294 12.72 16.06 2.34
N GLY A 295 11.68 16.83 1.99
CA GLY A 295 11.80 18.22 1.54
C GLY A 295 12.46 19.12 2.57
N ILE A 296 12.06 19.02 3.84
CA ILE A 296 12.69 19.75 4.95
C ILE A 296 14.18 19.35 5.09
N SER A 297 14.49 18.07 4.99
CA SER A 297 15.87 17.57 5.03
C SER A 297 16.73 18.14 3.90
N LEU A 298 16.17 18.27 2.69
CA LEU A 298 16.82 18.90 1.55
C LEU A 298 17.03 20.39 1.75
N LEU A 299 16.07 21.10 2.35
CA LEU A 299 16.22 22.52 2.71
C LEU A 299 17.35 22.72 3.72
N VAL A 300 17.44 21.89 4.75
CA VAL A 300 18.52 21.93 5.73
C VAL A 300 19.87 21.64 5.07
N GLY A 301 19.94 20.64 4.17
CA GLY A 301 21.13 20.36 3.37
C GLY A 301 21.51 21.54 2.46
N GLY A 302 20.54 22.20 1.84
CA GLY A 302 20.73 23.40 1.02
C GLY A 302 21.27 24.60 1.83
N ILE A 303 20.71 24.85 3.03
CA ILE A 303 21.24 25.87 3.94
C ILE A 303 22.70 25.55 4.34
N GLY A 304 23.02 24.25 4.50
CA GLY A 304 24.40 23.79 4.70
C GLY A 304 25.33 24.18 3.54
N ILE A 305 24.87 23.97 2.27
CA ILE A 305 25.61 24.43 1.08
C ILE A 305 25.83 25.95 1.15
N MET A 306 24.77 26.71 1.40
CA MET A 306 24.85 28.18 1.44
C MET A 306 25.85 28.64 2.49
N ASN A 307 25.84 28.05 3.68
CA ASN A 307 26.76 28.42 4.78
C ASN A 307 28.22 28.12 4.41
N ILE A 308 28.49 26.96 3.83
CA ILE A 308 29.86 26.61 3.38
C ILE A 308 30.33 27.48 2.27
N MET A 309 29.49 27.75 1.30
CA MET A 309 29.83 28.65 0.19
C MET A 309 30.13 30.06 0.70
N TYR A 310 29.38 30.54 1.70
CA TYR A 310 29.64 31.84 2.32
C TYR A 310 31.03 31.90 2.98
N VAL A 311 31.36 30.88 3.78
CA VAL A 311 32.69 30.76 4.44
C VAL A 311 33.79 30.63 3.38
N SER A 312 33.58 29.79 2.33
CA SER A 312 34.56 29.65 1.22
C SER A 312 34.82 30.97 0.49
N VAL A 313 33.79 31.78 0.27
CA VAL A 313 33.95 33.12 -0.33
C VAL A 313 34.77 34.01 0.60
N THR A 314 34.49 34.01 1.89
CA THR A 314 35.22 34.83 2.88
C THR A 314 36.68 34.39 3.00
N GLU A 315 36.97 33.10 3.11
CA GLU A 315 38.32 32.53 3.18
C GLU A 315 39.16 32.85 1.92
N ARG A 316 38.50 32.99 0.75
CA ARG A 316 39.14 33.23 -0.54
C ARG A 316 38.95 34.63 -1.06
N THR A 317 38.56 35.59 -0.22
CA THR A 317 38.33 37.02 -0.62
C THR A 317 39.53 37.61 -1.35
N ARG A 318 40.75 37.43 -0.81
CA ARG A 318 42.02 37.93 -1.38
C ARG A 318 42.32 37.26 -2.74
N GLU A 319 42.07 35.95 -2.89
CA GLU A 319 42.25 35.24 -4.15
C GLU A 319 41.27 35.72 -5.22
N ILE A 320 40.01 35.99 -4.85
CA ILE A 320 38.99 36.57 -5.75
C ILE A 320 39.42 37.96 -6.18
N GLY A 321 39.86 38.81 -5.26
CA GLY A 321 40.38 40.16 -5.55
C GLY A 321 41.55 40.15 -6.52
N LEU A 322 42.52 39.26 -6.36
CA LEU A 322 43.64 39.08 -7.27
C LEU A 322 43.17 38.65 -8.68
N ARG A 323 42.23 37.72 -8.80
CA ARG A 323 41.69 37.32 -10.09
C ARG A 323 40.99 38.47 -10.83
N MET A 324 40.19 39.24 -10.08
CA MET A 324 39.47 40.39 -10.65
C MET A 324 40.43 41.49 -11.06
N SER A 325 41.51 41.72 -10.32
CA SER A 325 42.57 42.71 -10.67
C SER A 325 43.36 42.34 -11.93
N VAL A 326 43.48 41.04 -12.22
CA VAL A 326 44.13 40.53 -13.47
C VAL A 326 43.13 40.43 -14.64
N GLY A 327 41.85 40.89 -14.46
CA GLY A 327 40.88 41.03 -15.53
C GLY A 327 39.75 39.94 -15.54
N ALA A 328 39.59 39.14 -14.49
CA ALA A 328 38.42 38.26 -14.38
C ALA A 328 37.16 39.10 -14.20
N ARG A 329 36.09 38.76 -14.94
CA ARG A 329 34.79 39.42 -14.79
C ARG A 329 34.02 38.81 -13.62
N GLY A 330 33.14 39.59 -12.96
CA GLY A 330 32.29 39.11 -11.90
C GLY A 330 31.47 37.87 -12.28
N ILE A 331 31.06 37.75 -13.57
CA ILE A 331 30.37 36.57 -14.08
C ILE A 331 31.24 35.30 -14.07
N ASP A 332 32.55 35.44 -14.25
CA ASP A 332 33.47 34.29 -14.20
C ASP A 332 33.59 33.76 -12.77
N ILE A 333 33.61 34.66 -11.80
CA ILE A 333 33.61 34.33 -10.35
C ILE A 333 32.26 33.69 -9.97
N LEU A 334 31.14 34.29 -10.40
CA LEU A 334 29.80 33.73 -10.17
C LEU A 334 29.73 32.30 -10.66
N ASN A 335 30.09 32.05 -11.92
CA ASN A 335 30.04 30.72 -12.55
C ASN A 335 30.94 29.71 -11.83
N GLN A 336 32.13 30.14 -11.38
CA GLN A 336 33.04 29.27 -10.63
C GLN A 336 32.39 28.75 -9.34
N PHE A 337 31.89 29.65 -8.50
CA PHE A 337 31.27 29.27 -7.21
C PHE A 337 29.96 28.53 -7.41
N LEU A 338 29.19 28.86 -8.46
CA LEU A 338 27.95 28.14 -8.77
C LEU A 338 28.23 26.70 -9.23
N ILE A 339 29.27 26.48 -10.05
CA ILE A 339 29.71 25.12 -10.43
C ILE A 339 30.18 24.35 -9.18
N GLU A 340 30.87 24.98 -8.23
CA GLU A 340 31.32 24.36 -7.01
C GLU A 340 30.11 23.88 -6.14
N ALA A 341 29.07 24.70 -6.01
CA ALA A 341 27.84 24.35 -5.32
C ALA A 341 27.06 23.21 -6.01
N ILE A 342 26.95 23.26 -7.34
CA ILE A 342 26.30 22.20 -8.13
C ILE A 342 27.07 20.90 -8.00
N LEU A 343 28.38 20.89 -8.05
CA LEU A 343 29.19 19.69 -7.90
C LEU A 343 29.04 19.07 -6.53
N LEU A 344 29.00 19.88 -5.46
CA LEU A 344 28.73 19.40 -4.11
C LEU A 344 27.34 18.75 -4.01
N SER A 345 26.32 19.38 -4.57
CA SER A 345 24.96 18.83 -4.50
C SER A 345 24.81 17.59 -5.36
N VAL A 346 25.36 17.56 -6.56
CA VAL A 346 25.28 16.40 -7.47
C VAL A 346 26.07 15.19 -6.93
N THR A 347 27.25 15.40 -6.37
CA THR A 347 28.01 14.30 -5.73
C THR A 347 27.28 13.75 -4.51
N GLY A 348 26.71 14.63 -3.67
CA GLY A 348 25.80 14.20 -2.58
C GLY A 348 24.59 13.44 -3.12
N GLY A 349 24.00 13.93 -4.20
CA GLY A 349 22.87 13.29 -4.88
C GLY A 349 23.18 11.89 -5.41
N ILE A 350 24.32 11.71 -6.08
CA ILE A 350 24.76 10.38 -6.57
C ILE A 350 24.89 9.38 -5.40
N ILE A 351 25.57 9.79 -4.33
CA ILE A 351 25.72 8.96 -3.13
C ILE A 351 24.33 8.68 -2.52
N GLY A 352 23.47 9.70 -2.43
CA GLY A 352 22.10 9.56 -1.94
C GLY A 352 21.26 8.59 -2.76
N VAL A 353 21.38 8.62 -4.11
CA VAL A 353 20.72 7.66 -5.00
C VAL A 353 21.21 6.23 -4.73
N ILE A 354 22.53 6.02 -4.65
CA ILE A 354 23.10 4.70 -4.38
C ILE A 354 22.61 4.17 -3.03
N LEU A 355 22.61 5.00 -1.99
CA LEU A 355 22.14 4.60 -0.67
C LEU A 355 20.62 4.37 -0.64
N GLY A 356 19.82 5.20 -1.29
CA GLY A 356 18.38 5.06 -1.38
C GLY A 356 17.96 3.77 -2.12
N VAL A 357 18.62 3.47 -3.24
CA VAL A 357 18.42 2.21 -3.97
C VAL A 357 18.84 1.01 -3.13
N SER A 358 20.01 1.07 -2.51
CA SER A 358 20.50 -0.02 -1.66
C SER A 358 19.58 -0.27 -0.47
N LEU A 359 19.09 0.80 0.17
CA LEU A 359 18.14 0.71 1.29
C LEU A 359 16.80 0.12 0.84
N SER A 360 16.27 0.55 -0.31
CA SER A 360 15.03 0.01 -0.87
C SER A 360 15.13 -1.49 -1.16
N LEU A 361 16.24 -1.94 -1.75
CA LEU A 361 16.50 -3.36 -2.01
C LEU A 361 16.64 -4.15 -0.70
N SER A 362 17.31 -3.58 0.30
CA SER A 362 17.45 -4.21 1.62
C SER A 362 16.10 -4.36 2.34
N LEU A 363 15.22 -3.36 2.27
CA LEU A 363 13.87 -3.42 2.82
C LEU A 363 13.04 -4.53 2.17
N ASN A 364 13.16 -4.70 0.85
CA ASN A 364 12.50 -5.79 0.14
C ASN A 364 13.04 -7.16 0.59
N TYR A 365 14.37 -7.32 0.66
CA TYR A 365 15.01 -8.59 0.96
C TYR A 365 14.80 -9.04 2.42
N PHE A 366 14.99 -8.13 3.41
CA PHE A 366 14.93 -8.49 4.83
C PHE A 366 13.53 -8.39 5.43
N PHE A 367 12.73 -7.43 5.00
CA PHE A 367 11.42 -7.14 5.59
C PHE A 367 10.25 -7.51 4.69
N HIS A 368 10.52 -8.02 3.47
CA HIS A 368 9.50 -8.39 2.48
C HIS A 368 8.53 -7.23 2.15
N ILE A 369 9.00 -5.99 2.32
CA ILE A 369 8.22 -4.81 1.95
C ILE A 369 8.31 -4.64 0.43
N ALA A 370 7.18 -4.62 -0.25
CA ALA A 370 7.14 -4.42 -1.68
C ALA A 370 7.71 -3.03 -2.04
N THR A 371 8.82 -3.01 -2.75
CA THR A 371 9.45 -1.78 -3.25
C THR A 371 9.62 -1.86 -4.77
N GLN A 372 9.22 -0.79 -5.45
CA GLN A 372 9.41 -0.67 -6.90
C GLN A 372 10.14 0.63 -7.20
N ILE A 373 11.35 0.51 -7.77
CA ILE A 373 12.18 1.65 -8.14
C ILE A 373 11.90 2.01 -9.59
N GLU A 374 11.32 3.18 -9.81
CA GLU A 374 11.09 3.70 -11.16
C GLU A 374 12.27 4.57 -11.63
N PRO A 375 12.69 4.47 -12.90
CA PRO A 375 13.75 5.32 -13.45
C PRO A 375 13.47 6.82 -13.30
N TRP A 376 12.20 7.20 -13.32
CA TRP A 376 11.75 8.58 -13.12
C TRP A 376 12.16 9.14 -11.75
N SER A 377 12.12 8.35 -10.69
CA SER A 377 12.49 8.79 -9.34
C SER A 377 13.97 9.17 -9.25
N ILE A 378 14.83 8.51 -10.02
CA ILE A 378 16.26 8.82 -10.12
C ILE A 378 16.46 10.15 -10.87
N ILE A 379 15.76 10.33 -11.99
CA ILE A 379 15.85 11.57 -12.80
C ILE A 379 15.35 12.76 -11.97
N MET A 380 14.23 12.61 -11.27
CA MET A 380 13.69 13.63 -10.35
C MET A 380 14.70 13.99 -9.27
N SER A 381 15.39 13.00 -8.69
CA SER A 381 16.40 13.22 -7.66
C SER A 381 17.58 14.07 -8.17
N PHE A 382 18.06 13.81 -9.38
CA PHE A 382 19.10 14.64 -10.03
C PHE A 382 18.62 16.06 -10.29
N ALA A 383 17.38 16.24 -10.77
CA ALA A 383 16.80 17.56 -10.99
C ALA A 383 16.71 18.36 -9.68
N VAL A 384 16.23 17.72 -8.61
CA VAL A 384 16.12 18.34 -7.29
C VAL A 384 17.49 18.68 -6.70
N CYS A 385 18.50 17.80 -6.83
CA CYS A 385 19.88 18.10 -6.41
C CYS A 385 20.45 19.31 -7.13
N SER A 386 20.32 19.33 -8.44
CA SER A 386 20.84 20.42 -9.26
C SER A 386 20.16 21.74 -8.92
N PHE A 387 18.84 21.73 -8.77
CA PHE A 387 18.06 22.90 -8.34
C PHE A 387 18.50 23.39 -6.95
N THR A 388 18.66 22.49 -5.99
CA THR A 388 19.12 22.83 -4.62
C THR A 388 20.52 23.47 -4.66
N GLY A 389 21.45 22.88 -5.42
CA GLY A 389 22.81 23.46 -5.60
C GLY A 389 22.80 24.85 -6.20
N VAL A 390 22.02 25.07 -7.25
CA VAL A 390 21.88 26.38 -7.90
C VAL A 390 21.22 27.38 -6.96
N PHE A 391 20.10 27.02 -6.32
CA PHE A 391 19.31 27.92 -5.48
C PHE A 391 20.10 28.40 -4.26
N PHE A 392 20.68 27.49 -3.51
CA PHE A 392 21.42 27.84 -2.31
C PHE A 392 22.85 28.32 -2.59
N GLY A 393 23.45 27.95 -3.71
CA GLY A 393 24.77 28.43 -4.16
C GLY A 393 24.75 29.81 -4.78
N TRP A 394 23.61 30.25 -5.35
CA TRP A 394 23.51 31.49 -6.09
C TRP A 394 23.79 32.75 -5.25
N TYR A 395 23.22 32.81 -4.03
CA TYR A 395 23.39 34.01 -3.19
C TYR A 395 24.86 34.27 -2.77
N PRO A 396 25.60 33.27 -2.20
CA PRO A 396 27.02 33.43 -1.90
C PRO A 396 27.87 33.72 -3.15
N ALA A 397 27.61 33.04 -4.28
CA ALA A 397 28.31 33.24 -5.51
C ALA A 397 28.12 34.66 -6.06
N LYS A 398 26.91 35.21 -5.99
CA LYS A 398 26.60 36.59 -6.37
C LYS A 398 27.32 37.60 -5.46
N LYS A 399 27.44 37.33 -4.16
CA LYS A 399 28.20 38.17 -3.23
C LYS A 399 29.68 38.20 -3.60
N ALA A 400 30.27 37.03 -3.89
CA ALA A 400 31.64 36.92 -4.38
C ALA A 400 31.90 37.71 -5.67
N ALA A 401 30.99 37.67 -6.62
CA ALA A 401 31.06 38.34 -7.92
C ALA A 401 30.97 39.88 -7.84
N ARG A 402 30.51 40.42 -6.70
CA ARG A 402 30.34 41.86 -6.47
C ARG A 402 31.39 42.47 -5.52
N LEU A 403 32.42 41.71 -5.14
CA LEU A 403 33.52 42.25 -4.30
C LEU A 403 34.27 43.32 -5.09
N ASP A 404 34.65 44.40 -4.37
CA ASP A 404 35.59 45.40 -4.92
C ASP A 404 37.00 44.79 -4.88
N PRO A 405 37.72 44.75 -6.07
CA PRO A 405 39.05 44.17 -6.12
C PRO A 405 40.06 44.81 -5.16
N ILE A 406 39.94 46.14 -4.95
CA ILE A 406 40.88 46.90 -4.12
C ILE A 406 40.65 46.54 -2.62
N GLU A 407 39.39 46.51 -2.19
CA GLU A 407 39.05 46.14 -0.82
C GLU A 407 39.35 44.66 -0.58
N ALA A 408 39.08 43.78 -1.55
CA ALA A 408 39.32 42.36 -1.43
C ALA A 408 40.79 41.97 -1.27
N ILE A 409 41.72 42.73 -1.91
CA ILE A 409 43.17 42.48 -1.75
C ILE A 409 43.69 42.95 -0.36
N ARG A 410 43.04 43.97 0.24
CA ARG A 410 43.40 44.50 1.56
C ARG A 410 42.80 43.74 2.73
N TYR A 411 41.94 42.78 2.41
CA TYR A 411 41.27 41.94 3.42
C TYR A 411 42.29 40.99 4.05
N GLU A 412 42.52 41.17 5.39
CA GLU A 412 43.35 40.29 6.21
C GLU A 412 42.57 39.09 6.73
#